data_e244d4ad02fe6efa00b52c5a6159d62b
#
_entry.id   e244d4ad02fe6efa00b52c5a6159d62b
#
_cell.length_a   1.000
_cell.length_b   1.000
_cell.length_c   1.000
_cell.angle_alpha   90.00
_cell.angle_beta   90.00
_cell.angle_gamma   90.00
#
_symmetry.space_group_name_H-M   'P 1'
#
loop_
_entity.id
_entity.type
_entity.pdbx_description
1 polymer ?
#
loop_
_entity_poly.entity_id
_entity_poly.type
_entity_poly.pdbx_seq_one_letter_code
_entity_poly.pdbx_strand_id
1 'polypeptide(L)'
;MPDQALLKVEGLPYPLVAAGKVREVFDLGDALLMVATDRVSAFDVVMSEGLAGKGILLTQISLYWFARAGAVTEHHLVDDHEARIETLGKAYPELQYRSMIVKKLKPLPIEAVVRGYLSGSGWKAYRESGKLFEYGLPADLQESSQLPKPLFTPTTKAASGHDMPIDCTDAAKLIGAELFQRVHDLSIELYQMGVERAEEAGIILADTKFEFGTDAAGKLYLIDEILTPDSSRYWSKAGYAPGG
;
A
#
# COMPACT_ATOMS: atom_id res chain seq x y z
N MET A 1 -6.52 -23.18 -0.86
CA MET A 1 -6.83 -22.03 -1.73
C MET A 1 -8.19 -22.28 -2.37
N PRO A 2 -9.02 -21.25 -2.57
CA PRO A 2 -10.30 -21.41 -3.27
C PRO A 2 -10.07 -21.83 -4.74
N ASP A 3 -10.99 -22.61 -5.28
CA ASP A 3 -10.93 -23.08 -6.69
C ASP A 3 -11.41 -22.00 -7.67
N GLN A 4 -12.15 -21.00 -7.18
CA GLN A 4 -12.70 -19.90 -7.98
C GLN A 4 -12.30 -18.54 -7.41
N ALA A 5 -12.08 -17.56 -8.30
CA ALA A 5 -11.78 -16.21 -7.92
C ALA A 5 -13.03 -15.46 -7.43
N LEU A 6 -12.94 -14.79 -6.26
CA LEU A 6 -13.97 -13.88 -5.78
C LEU A 6 -13.78 -12.52 -6.45
N LEU A 7 -14.63 -12.20 -7.43
CA LEU A 7 -14.55 -10.92 -8.17
C LEU A 7 -15.41 -9.83 -7.54
N LYS A 8 -16.45 -10.20 -6.79
CA LYS A 8 -17.39 -9.30 -6.14
C LYS A 8 -17.96 -9.95 -4.88
N VAL A 9 -18.19 -9.14 -3.86
CA VAL A 9 -18.86 -9.58 -2.63
C VAL A 9 -20.34 -9.29 -2.75
N GLU A 10 -21.19 -10.29 -2.56
CA GLU A 10 -22.64 -10.17 -2.66
C GLU A 10 -23.33 -10.73 -1.40
N GLY A 11 -24.56 -10.30 -1.16
CA GLY A 11 -25.40 -10.84 -0.09
C GLY A 11 -25.06 -10.39 1.33
N LEU A 12 -24.14 -9.45 1.52
CA LEU A 12 -23.87 -8.89 2.84
C LEU A 12 -24.98 -7.92 3.27
N PRO A 13 -25.43 -7.95 4.55
CA PRO A 13 -26.43 -7.03 5.06
C PRO A 13 -25.90 -5.63 5.36
N TYR A 14 -24.66 -5.32 4.97
CA TYR A 14 -23.98 -4.06 5.25
C TYR A 14 -23.94 -3.18 4.01
N PRO A 15 -24.13 -1.86 4.15
CA PRO A 15 -24.01 -0.93 3.02
C PRO A 15 -22.62 -0.96 2.42
N LEU A 16 -22.53 -1.12 1.09
CA LEU A 16 -21.29 -0.92 0.33
C LEU A 16 -21.01 0.59 0.26
N VAL A 17 -19.91 1.05 0.82
CA VAL A 17 -19.52 2.49 0.86
C VAL A 17 -18.44 2.84 -0.14
N ALA A 18 -17.63 1.86 -0.56
CA ALA A 18 -16.64 2.05 -1.62
C ALA A 18 -16.35 0.74 -2.35
N ALA A 19 -16.17 0.82 -3.66
CA ALA A 19 -15.69 -0.26 -4.50
C ALA A 19 -14.47 0.24 -5.28
N GLY A 20 -13.29 -0.19 -4.84
CA GLY A 20 -12.02 0.08 -5.52
C GLY A 20 -11.72 -0.94 -6.62
N LYS A 21 -10.55 -0.81 -7.25
CA LYS A 21 -10.09 -1.72 -8.32
C LYS A 21 -10.03 -3.18 -7.86
N VAL A 22 -9.60 -3.43 -6.61
CA VAL A 22 -9.36 -4.77 -6.07
C VAL A 22 -9.98 -4.99 -4.69
N ARG A 23 -10.57 -3.99 -4.07
CA ARG A 23 -11.19 -4.06 -2.74
C ARG A 23 -12.60 -3.51 -2.72
N GLU A 24 -13.40 -4.01 -1.80
CA GLU A 24 -14.74 -3.50 -1.49
C GLU A 24 -14.82 -3.18 0.00
N VAL A 25 -15.48 -2.06 0.33
CA VAL A 25 -15.57 -1.55 1.70
C VAL A 25 -17.02 -1.42 2.10
N PHE A 26 -17.38 -2.03 3.21
CA PHE A 26 -18.73 -2.03 3.75
C PHE A 26 -18.78 -1.32 5.11
N ASP A 27 -19.89 -0.66 5.41
CA ASP A 27 -20.10 0.03 6.68
C ASP A 27 -20.72 -0.91 7.73
N LEU A 28 -20.00 -1.18 8.82
CA LEU A 28 -20.47 -1.95 9.95
C LEU A 28 -21.15 -1.08 11.05
N GLY A 29 -21.27 0.23 10.82
CA GLY A 29 -21.76 1.21 11.81
C GLY A 29 -20.61 1.84 12.61
N ASP A 30 -19.94 1.10 13.44
CA ASP A 30 -18.80 1.54 14.27
C ASP A 30 -17.43 1.45 13.56
N ALA A 31 -17.32 0.59 12.56
CA ALA A 31 -16.10 0.31 11.81
C ALA A 31 -16.39 0.09 10.32
N LEU A 32 -15.35 -0.15 9.53
CA LEU A 32 -15.47 -0.58 8.14
C LEU A 32 -14.98 -2.03 7.99
N LEU A 33 -15.65 -2.78 7.13
CA LEU A 33 -15.20 -4.08 6.64
C LEU A 33 -14.54 -3.87 5.26
N MET A 34 -13.24 -4.07 5.17
CA MET A 34 -12.49 -4.08 3.92
C MET A 34 -12.33 -5.51 3.43
N VAL A 35 -12.80 -5.80 2.23
CA VAL A 35 -12.69 -7.13 1.60
C VAL A 35 -11.81 -7.05 0.38
N ALA A 36 -10.70 -7.78 0.39
CA ALA A 36 -9.84 -7.94 -0.77
C ALA A 36 -10.44 -8.99 -1.70
N THR A 37 -10.81 -8.58 -2.90
CA THR A 37 -11.25 -9.48 -3.97
C THR A 37 -10.05 -10.10 -4.68
N ASP A 38 -10.32 -11.05 -5.55
CA ASP A 38 -9.30 -11.71 -6.37
C ASP A 38 -9.12 -11.00 -7.73
N ARG A 39 -9.71 -9.78 -7.90
CA ARG A 39 -9.49 -8.96 -9.09
C ARG A 39 -8.03 -8.58 -9.22
N VAL A 40 -7.58 -8.51 -10.47
CA VAL A 40 -6.24 -8.02 -10.83
C VAL A 40 -6.40 -6.68 -11.53
N SER A 41 -5.62 -5.69 -11.12
CA SER A 41 -5.56 -4.40 -11.79
C SER A 41 -4.12 -4.13 -12.23
N ALA A 42 -3.94 -3.83 -13.51
CA ALA A 42 -2.65 -3.44 -14.07
C ALA A 42 -2.86 -2.25 -15.02
N PHE A 43 -1.97 -1.26 -14.97
CA PHE A 43 -2.06 -0.03 -15.77
C PHE A 43 -3.43 0.65 -15.68
N ASP A 44 -4.01 0.69 -14.45
CA ASP A 44 -5.35 1.22 -14.14
C ASP A 44 -6.53 0.49 -14.79
N VAL A 45 -6.30 -0.63 -15.45
CA VAL A 45 -7.34 -1.49 -16.00
C VAL A 45 -7.57 -2.69 -15.06
N VAL A 46 -8.82 -2.88 -14.65
CA VAL A 46 -9.24 -4.10 -13.95
C VAL A 46 -9.44 -5.20 -14.99
N MET A 47 -8.71 -6.30 -14.84
CA MET A 47 -8.83 -7.44 -15.75
C MET A 47 -10.19 -8.13 -15.57
N SER A 48 -10.70 -8.73 -16.63
CA SER A 48 -11.95 -9.51 -16.60
C SER A 48 -11.82 -10.79 -15.78
N GLU A 49 -10.62 -11.34 -15.70
CA GLU A 49 -10.31 -12.53 -14.92
C GLU A 49 -9.62 -12.17 -13.61
N GLY A 50 -9.93 -12.91 -12.55
CA GLY A 50 -9.28 -12.82 -11.25
C GLY A 50 -8.29 -13.94 -11.03
N LEU A 51 -7.41 -13.76 -10.06
CA LEU A 51 -6.47 -14.78 -9.61
C LEU A 51 -6.97 -15.35 -8.28
N ALA A 52 -7.51 -16.59 -8.32
CA ALA A 52 -8.11 -17.23 -7.15
C ALA A 52 -7.15 -17.24 -5.94
N GLY A 53 -7.61 -16.74 -4.80
CA GLY A 53 -6.83 -16.61 -3.57
C GLY A 53 -5.92 -15.40 -3.47
N LYS A 54 -5.84 -14.53 -4.50
CA LYS A 54 -5.05 -13.29 -4.45
C LYS A 54 -5.43 -12.42 -3.26
N GLY A 55 -6.72 -12.17 -3.06
CA GLY A 55 -7.22 -11.34 -1.95
C GLY A 55 -6.86 -11.93 -0.58
N ILE A 56 -6.91 -13.26 -0.44
CA ILE A 56 -6.46 -13.95 0.78
C ILE A 56 -4.97 -13.68 1.01
N LEU A 57 -4.13 -13.95 0.02
CA LEU A 57 -2.69 -13.80 0.13
C LEU A 57 -2.29 -12.37 0.52
N LEU A 58 -2.84 -11.36 -0.18
CA LEU A 58 -2.53 -9.96 0.09
C LEU A 58 -2.99 -9.52 1.49
N THR A 59 -4.16 -9.97 1.93
CA THR A 59 -4.65 -9.66 3.29
C THR A 59 -3.77 -10.29 4.35
N GLN A 60 -3.38 -11.56 4.20
CA GLN A 60 -2.50 -12.23 5.17
C GLN A 60 -1.11 -11.60 5.23
N ILE A 61 -0.55 -11.18 4.09
CA ILE A 61 0.70 -10.40 4.06
C ILE A 61 0.52 -9.05 4.78
N SER A 62 -0.57 -8.33 4.52
CA SER A 62 -0.84 -7.05 5.21
C SER A 62 -0.97 -7.24 6.72
N LEU A 63 -1.71 -8.24 7.20
CA LEU A 63 -1.86 -8.53 8.63
C LEU A 63 -0.53 -8.87 9.30
N TYR A 64 0.32 -9.66 8.63
CA TYR A 64 1.68 -9.95 9.08
C TYR A 64 2.51 -8.68 9.29
N TRP A 65 2.40 -7.74 8.34
CA TRP A 65 3.14 -6.49 8.40
C TRP A 65 2.53 -5.48 9.38
N PHE A 66 1.21 -5.38 9.48
CA PHE A 66 0.56 -4.53 10.49
C PHE A 66 0.95 -4.92 11.92
N ALA A 67 1.04 -6.21 12.20
CA ALA A 67 1.51 -6.68 13.52
C ALA A 67 2.93 -6.21 13.86
N ARG A 68 3.79 -5.97 12.87
CA ARG A 68 5.15 -5.45 13.03
C ARG A 68 5.19 -3.93 13.00
N ALA A 69 4.44 -3.31 12.12
CA ALA A 69 4.33 -1.86 12.00
C ALA A 69 3.78 -1.20 13.26
N GLY A 70 3.05 -1.94 14.11
CA GLY A 70 2.57 -1.47 15.41
C GLY A 70 3.67 -1.01 16.38
N ALA A 71 4.91 -1.43 16.16
CA ALA A 71 6.07 -0.91 16.91
C ALA A 71 6.55 0.46 16.40
N VAL A 72 6.21 0.83 15.16
CA VAL A 72 6.61 2.07 14.49
C VAL A 72 5.49 3.11 14.53
N THR A 73 4.27 2.70 14.20
CA THR A 73 3.11 3.59 14.10
C THR A 73 1.80 2.85 14.37
N GLU A 74 0.79 3.59 14.77
CA GLU A 74 -0.56 3.02 14.84
C GLU A 74 -1.13 2.78 13.44
N HIS A 75 -2.03 1.80 13.34
CA HIS A 75 -2.68 1.41 12.11
C HIS A 75 -4.19 1.31 12.27
N HIS A 76 -4.87 1.14 11.16
CA HIS A 76 -6.32 1.20 11.08
C HIS A 76 -7.07 -0.04 11.59
N LEU A 77 -6.41 -1.18 11.83
CA LEU A 77 -7.10 -2.34 12.37
C LEU A 77 -7.74 -2.00 13.72
N VAL A 78 -8.96 -2.49 13.95
CA VAL A 78 -9.59 -2.38 15.27
C VAL A 78 -8.99 -3.43 16.23
N ASP A 79 -9.04 -3.17 17.53
CA ASP A 79 -8.38 -4.03 18.53
C ASP A 79 -9.00 -5.44 18.59
N ASP A 80 -10.29 -5.56 18.31
CA ASP A 80 -11.05 -6.81 18.29
C ASP A 80 -11.20 -7.43 16.88
N HIS A 81 -10.33 -7.02 15.94
CA HIS A 81 -10.38 -7.44 14.54
C HIS A 81 -10.53 -8.95 14.35
N GLU A 82 -9.68 -9.76 15.01
CA GLU A 82 -9.66 -11.21 14.85
C GLU A 82 -10.97 -11.86 15.27
N ALA A 83 -11.51 -11.47 16.44
CA ALA A 83 -12.76 -12.00 16.97
C ALA A 83 -13.96 -11.64 16.08
N ARG A 84 -13.96 -10.41 15.53
CA ARG A 84 -15.03 -9.96 14.62
C ARG A 84 -14.96 -10.68 13.27
N ILE A 85 -13.75 -10.88 12.70
CA ILE A 85 -13.58 -11.67 11.46
C ILE A 85 -13.96 -13.12 11.65
N GLU A 86 -13.62 -13.74 12.79
CA GLU A 86 -14.07 -15.11 13.10
C GLU A 86 -15.61 -15.20 13.13
N THR A 87 -16.26 -14.23 13.76
CA THR A 87 -17.72 -14.19 13.84
C THR A 87 -18.36 -14.01 12.46
N LEU A 88 -17.86 -13.06 11.65
CA LEU A 88 -18.35 -12.83 10.29
C LEU A 88 -18.11 -14.05 9.40
N GLY A 89 -16.96 -14.69 9.51
CA GLY A 89 -16.60 -15.84 8.70
C GLY A 89 -17.43 -17.10 8.97
N LYS A 90 -18.09 -17.19 10.12
CA LYS A 90 -19.07 -18.26 10.39
C LYS A 90 -20.34 -18.09 9.55
N ALA A 91 -20.76 -16.83 9.31
CA ALA A 91 -21.93 -16.51 8.50
C ALA A 91 -21.60 -16.37 7.00
N TYR A 92 -20.40 -15.90 6.70
CA TYR A 92 -19.90 -15.60 5.36
C TYR A 92 -18.49 -16.20 5.18
N PRO A 93 -18.37 -17.51 4.90
CA PRO A 93 -17.07 -18.20 4.83
C PRO A 93 -16.12 -17.62 3.78
N GLU A 94 -16.65 -17.03 2.71
CA GLU A 94 -15.86 -16.38 1.65
C GLU A 94 -15.10 -15.14 2.13
N LEU A 95 -15.48 -14.54 3.26
CA LEU A 95 -14.80 -13.39 3.86
C LEU A 95 -13.57 -13.78 4.69
N GLN A 96 -13.45 -15.05 5.07
CA GLN A 96 -12.33 -15.50 5.87
C GLN A 96 -10.99 -15.27 5.14
N TYR A 97 -10.00 -14.86 5.90
CA TYR A 97 -8.63 -14.63 5.47
C TYR A 97 -8.42 -13.51 4.43
N ARG A 98 -9.49 -12.94 3.85
CA ARG A 98 -9.41 -11.85 2.85
C ARG A 98 -9.99 -10.52 3.31
N SER A 99 -10.37 -10.42 4.58
CA SER A 99 -11.06 -9.27 5.13
C SER A 99 -10.33 -8.66 6.31
N MET A 100 -10.46 -7.34 6.46
CA MET A 100 -9.98 -6.59 7.61
C MET A 100 -11.11 -5.73 8.16
N ILE A 101 -11.23 -5.64 9.50
CA ILE A 101 -12.12 -4.67 10.15
C ILE A 101 -11.27 -3.53 10.64
N VAL A 102 -11.61 -2.33 10.16
CA VAL A 102 -10.77 -1.16 10.28
C VAL A 102 -11.53 0.04 10.83
N LYS A 103 -10.83 0.94 11.48
CA LYS A 103 -11.32 2.23 11.96
C LYS A 103 -11.83 3.09 10.81
N LYS A 104 -12.86 3.89 11.05
CA LYS A 104 -13.32 4.92 10.11
C LYS A 104 -12.37 6.12 10.20
N LEU A 105 -11.49 6.24 9.25
CA LEU A 105 -10.49 7.28 9.17
C LEU A 105 -10.66 8.11 7.91
N LYS A 106 -10.21 9.36 7.93
CA LYS A 106 -10.15 10.22 6.75
C LYS A 106 -8.81 10.00 6.05
N PRO A 107 -8.78 9.40 4.84
CA PRO A 107 -7.55 9.22 4.08
C PRO A 107 -6.89 10.56 3.76
N LEU A 108 -5.56 10.60 3.80
CA LEU A 108 -4.82 11.75 3.29
C LEU A 108 -4.89 11.80 1.75
N PRO A 109 -4.86 12.99 1.14
CA PRO A 109 -4.95 13.17 -0.31
C PRO A 109 -3.62 12.92 -1.03
N ILE A 110 -2.67 12.25 -0.38
CA ILE A 110 -1.39 11.84 -0.95
C ILE A 110 -1.13 10.36 -0.71
N GLU A 111 -0.37 9.76 -1.61
CA GLU A 111 0.23 8.45 -1.40
C GLU A 111 1.71 8.63 -1.04
N ALA A 112 2.17 7.88 -0.07
CA ALA A 112 3.52 7.94 0.46
C ALA A 112 4.40 6.87 -0.22
N VAL A 113 5.05 7.22 -1.31
CA VAL A 113 5.92 6.31 -2.06
C VAL A 113 7.36 6.46 -1.58
N VAL A 114 7.99 5.35 -1.20
CA VAL A 114 9.41 5.28 -0.85
C VAL A 114 10.13 4.40 -1.86
N ARG A 115 11.25 4.90 -2.38
CA ARG A 115 12.07 4.21 -3.37
C ARG A 115 13.49 4.02 -2.85
N GLY A 116 13.95 2.78 -2.82
CA GLY A 116 15.36 2.44 -2.61
C GLY A 116 16.10 2.11 -3.90
N TYR A 117 15.36 1.94 -4.99
CA TYR A 117 15.88 1.61 -6.30
C TYR A 117 15.20 2.42 -7.39
N LEU A 118 15.89 2.62 -8.49
CA LEU A 118 15.46 3.43 -9.63
C LEU A 118 14.66 2.58 -10.61
N SER A 119 13.32 2.52 -10.45
CA SER A 119 12.45 1.70 -11.28
C SER A 119 11.14 2.38 -11.64
N GLY A 120 10.40 1.84 -12.60
CA GLY A 120 9.08 2.29 -13.01
C GLY A 120 9.02 3.77 -13.37
N SER A 121 8.08 4.54 -12.79
CA SER A 121 7.95 5.99 -13.05
C SER A 121 9.18 6.78 -12.60
N GLY A 122 9.90 6.31 -11.57
CA GLY A 122 11.14 6.92 -11.12
C GLY A 122 12.26 6.80 -12.17
N TRP A 123 12.42 5.62 -12.75
CA TRP A 123 13.36 5.42 -13.86
C TRP A 123 13.01 6.28 -15.06
N LYS A 124 11.73 6.33 -15.43
CA LYS A 124 11.27 7.18 -16.54
C LYS A 124 11.62 8.64 -16.31
N ALA A 125 11.34 9.18 -15.14
CA ALA A 125 11.68 10.57 -14.78
C ALA A 125 13.18 10.83 -14.83
N TYR A 126 13.99 9.93 -14.26
CA TYR A 126 15.45 10.06 -14.29
C TYR A 126 16.01 10.01 -15.71
N ARG A 127 15.56 9.09 -16.55
CA ARG A 127 16.00 8.99 -17.94
C ARG A 127 15.69 10.24 -18.77
N GLU A 128 14.60 10.93 -18.47
CA GLU A 128 14.16 12.14 -19.17
C GLU A 128 14.92 13.39 -18.70
N SER A 129 15.26 13.49 -17.42
CA SER A 129 15.74 14.74 -16.80
C SER A 129 17.07 14.63 -16.06
N GLY A 130 17.61 13.43 -15.85
CA GLY A 130 18.75 13.19 -14.96
C GLY A 130 18.44 13.35 -13.48
N LYS A 131 17.14 13.47 -13.13
CA LYS A 131 16.66 13.66 -11.75
C LYS A 131 15.55 12.68 -11.43
N LEU A 132 15.41 12.35 -10.18
CA LEU A 132 14.23 11.67 -9.65
C LEU A 132 13.33 12.73 -9.02
N PHE A 133 12.40 13.27 -9.82
CA PHE A 133 11.57 14.41 -9.45
C PHE A 133 12.43 15.61 -8.97
N GLU A 134 12.33 16.00 -7.71
CA GLU A 134 13.12 17.08 -7.11
C GLU A 134 14.56 16.68 -6.72
N TYR A 135 14.85 15.35 -6.69
CA TYR A 135 16.15 14.85 -6.24
C TYR A 135 17.16 14.76 -7.35
N GLY A 136 18.29 15.46 -7.19
CA GLY A 136 19.46 15.26 -8.04
C GLY A 136 20.12 13.91 -7.75
N LEU A 137 20.41 13.14 -8.80
CA LEU A 137 21.04 11.83 -8.71
C LEU A 137 22.33 11.78 -9.51
N PRO A 138 23.26 10.84 -9.23
CA PRO A 138 24.42 10.58 -10.09
C PRO A 138 24.01 10.36 -11.56
N ALA A 139 24.85 10.76 -12.49
CA ALA A 139 24.53 10.80 -13.93
C ALA A 139 24.58 9.43 -14.63
N ASP A 140 25.13 8.41 -13.98
CA ASP A 140 25.46 7.10 -14.56
C ASP A 140 24.57 5.95 -14.04
N LEU A 141 23.44 6.29 -13.40
CA LEU A 141 22.51 5.27 -12.91
C LEU A 141 21.79 4.59 -14.08
N GLN A 142 21.61 3.29 -13.93
CA GLN A 142 20.88 2.43 -14.87
C GLN A 142 19.50 2.09 -14.29
N GLU A 143 18.62 1.52 -15.11
CA GLU A 143 17.38 0.94 -14.59
C GLU A 143 17.69 -0.06 -13.49
N SER A 144 16.85 -0.13 -12.48
CA SER A 144 17.04 -0.94 -11.27
C SER A 144 18.27 -0.62 -10.40
N SER A 145 19.07 0.43 -10.69
CA SER A 145 20.15 0.84 -9.80
C SER A 145 19.64 1.15 -8.40
N GLN A 146 20.39 0.69 -7.38
CA GLN A 146 20.13 1.09 -6.01
C GLN A 146 20.42 2.58 -5.82
N LEU A 147 19.54 3.28 -5.14
CA LEU A 147 19.71 4.69 -4.80
C LEU A 147 20.70 4.83 -3.62
N PRO A 148 21.43 5.95 -3.52
CA PRO A 148 22.36 6.19 -2.41
C PRO A 148 21.70 6.13 -1.02
N LYS A 149 20.42 6.46 -0.96
CA LYS A 149 19.54 6.33 0.21
C LYS A 149 18.11 6.19 -0.26
N PRO A 150 17.20 5.63 0.56
CA PRO A 150 15.77 5.66 0.25
C PRO A 150 15.27 7.09 0.08
N LEU A 151 14.46 7.32 -0.95
CA LEU A 151 13.87 8.63 -1.24
C LEU A 151 12.35 8.56 -1.12
N PHE A 152 11.78 9.58 -0.48
CA PHE A 152 10.35 9.78 -0.38
C PHE A 152 9.87 10.58 -1.60
N THR A 153 9.00 9.99 -2.41
CA THR A 153 8.53 10.54 -3.68
C THR A 153 7.00 10.47 -3.73
N PRO A 154 6.28 11.37 -3.04
CA PRO A 154 4.84 11.28 -2.91
C PRO A 154 4.12 11.47 -4.26
N THR A 155 2.90 10.94 -4.33
CA THR A 155 1.95 11.20 -5.41
C THR A 155 0.66 11.78 -4.85
N THR A 156 -0.07 12.53 -5.66
CA THR A 156 -1.45 12.90 -5.31
C THR A 156 -2.34 11.68 -5.41
N LYS A 157 -3.30 11.54 -4.50
CA LYS A 157 -4.36 10.53 -4.63
C LYS A 157 -5.47 11.13 -5.49
N ALA A 158 -5.49 10.76 -6.78
CA ALA A 158 -6.46 11.31 -7.72
C ALA A 158 -7.88 10.80 -7.39
N ALA A 159 -8.85 11.70 -7.38
CA ALA A 159 -10.27 11.33 -7.30
C ALA A 159 -10.75 10.66 -8.62
N SER A 160 -10.09 10.96 -9.75
CA SER A 160 -10.29 10.34 -11.05
C SER A 160 -9.01 10.48 -11.89
N GLY A 161 -8.69 9.47 -12.70
CA GLY A 161 -7.48 9.44 -13.53
C GLY A 161 -6.31 8.78 -12.83
N HIS A 162 -5.08 9.23 -13.15
CA HIS A 162 -3.85 8.67 -12.61
C HIS A 162 -3.32 9.51 -11.46
N ASP A 163 -2.72 8.84 -10.47
CA ASP A 163 -1.95 9.49 -9.42
C ASP A 163 -0.72 10.18 -10.03
N MET A 164 -0.54 11.46 -9.72
CA MET A 164 0.52 12.28 -10.29
C MET A 164 1.63 12.53 -9.28
N PRO A 165 2.89 12.45 -9.70
CA PRO A 165 4.00 12.87 -8.84
C PRO A 165 3.77 14.31 -8.34
N ILE A 166 4.04 14.53 -7.05
CA ILE A 166 4.00 15.84 -6.42
C ILE A 166 5.31 16.03 -5.66
N ASP A 167 5.90 17.21 -5.70
CA ASP A 167 7.10 17.46 -4.90
C ASP A 167 6.77 17.57 -3.40
N CYS A 168 7.79 17.37 -2.55
CA CYS A 168 7.62 17.37 -1.11
C CYS A 168 7.11 18.74 -0.57
N THR A 169 7.47 19.84 -1.23
CA THR A 169 7.02 21.17 -0.84
C THR A 169 5.52 21.34 -1.07
N ASP A 170 5.02 20.89 -2.20
CA ASP A 170 3.60 20.99 -2.53
C ASP A 170 2.77 19.95 -1.77
N ALA A 171 3.30 18.74 -1.53
CA ALA A 171 2.70 17.77 -0.64
C ALA A 171 2.56 18.34 0.81
N ALA A 172 3.59 19.03 1.31
CA ALA A 172 3.55 19.69 2.61
C ALA A 172 2.52 20.84 2.68
N LYS A 173 2.33 21.58 1.59
CA LYS A 173 1.26 22.60 1.51
C LYS A 173 -0.13 21.97 1.54
N LEU A 174 -0.28 20.80 0.90
CA LEU A 174 -1.56 20.11 0.76
C LEU A 174 -2.07 19.53 2.08
N ILE A 175 -1.19 18.93 2.90
CA ILE A 175 -1.60 18.27 4.15
C ILE A 175 -1.10 18.97 5.43
N GLY A 176 -0.32 20.03 5.31
CA GLY A 176 0.33 20.73 6.43
C GLY A 176 1.73 20.17 6.72
N ALA A 177 2.67 21.08 6.99
CA ALA A 177 4.10 20.75 7.12
C ALA A 177 4.40 19.73 8.24
N GLU A 178 3.76 19.87 9.40
CA GLU A 178 3.96 18.94 10.53
C GLU A 178 3.49 17.54 10.19
N LEU A 179 2.29 17.40 9.63
CA LEU A 179 1.73 16.11 9.23
C LEU A 179 2.55 15.49 8.09
N PHE A 180 2.98 16.30 7.13
CA PHE A 180 3.86 15.85 6.04
C PHE A 180 5.17 15.28 6.59
N GLN A 181 5.84 15.97 7.52
CA GLN A 181 7.09 15.48 8.10
C GLN A 181 6.90 14.14 8.80
N ARG A 182 5.81 13.97 9.55
CA ARG A 182 5.48 12.71 10.21
C ARG A 182 5.24 11.58 9.19
N VAL A 183 4.48 11.85 8.13
CA VAL A 183 4.22 10.87 7.06
C VAL A 183 5.53 10.48 6.36
N HIS A 184 6.39 11.46 6.05
CA HIS A 184 7.70 11.22 5.47
C HIS A 184 8.56 10.29 6.34
N ASP A 185 8.75 10.65 7.61
CA ASP A 185 9.65 9.92 8.50
C ASP A 185 9.15 8.49 8.78
N LEU A 186 7.86 8.34 9.06
CA LEU A 186 7.24 7.02 9.23
C LEU A 186 7.33 6.15 7.97
N SER A 187 7.19 6.74 6.78
CA SER A 187 7.29 5.99 5.53
C SER A 187 8.70 5.46 5.30
N ILE A 188 9.72 6.26 5.60
CA ILE A 188 11.13 5.82 5.52
C ILE A 188 11.40 4.70 6.53
N GLU A 189 10.93 4.84 7.77
CA GLU A 189 11.10 3.83 8.82
C GLU A 189 10.40 2.51 8.48
N LEU A 190 9.15 2.56 8.02
CA LEU A 190 8.39 1.39 7.57
C LEU A 190 9.05 0.71 6.35
N TYR A 191 9.59 1.49 5.42
CA TYR A 191 10.34 0.96 4.29
C TYR A 191 11.60 0.22 4.75
N GLN A 192 12.38 0.80 5.67
CA GLN A 192 13.60 0.17 6.21
C GLN A 192 13.28 -1.13 6.94
N MET A 193 12.23 -1.16 7.77
CA MET A 193 11.72 -2.40 8.40
C MET A 193 11.42 -3.47 7.35
N GLY A 194 10.79 -3.08 6.24
CA GLY A 194 10.49 -3.98 5.12
C GLY A 194 11.75 -4.50 4.41
N VAL A 195 12.74 -3.62 4.18
CA VAL A 195 14.03 -3.97 3.57
C VAL A 195 14.78 -4.99 4.41
N GLU A 196 14.95 -4.75 5.72
CA GLU A 196 15.65 -5.65 6.62
C GLU A 196 15.07 -7.08 6.56
N ARG A 197 13.75 -7.19 6.62
CA ARG A 197 13.09 -8.50 6.56
C ARG A 197 13.15 -9.15 5.18
N ALA A 198 13.05 -8.36 4.11
CA ALA A 198 13.17 -8.88 2.74
C ALA A 198 14.59 -9.41 2.47
N GLU A 199 15.62 -8.71 2.96
CA GLU A 199 17.02 -9.12 2.80
C GLU A 199 17.32 -10.46 3.48
N GLU A 200 16.77 -10.73 4.66
CA GLU A 200 16.88 -12.02 5.34
C GLU A 200 16.32 -13.17 4.49
N ALA A 201 15.32 -12.88 3.66
CA ALA A 201 14.70 -13.84 2.75
C ALA A 201 15.36 -13.90 1.37
N GLY A 202 16.45 -13.15 1.14
CA GLY A 202 17.09 -13.06 -0.17
C GLY A 202 16.28 -12.28 -1.21
N ILE A 203 15.46 -11.34 -0.76
CA ILE A 203 14.57 -10.51 -1.56
C ILE A 203 14.99 -9.05 -1.45
N ILE A 204 14.91 -8.31 -2.54
CA ILE A 204 15.06 -6.86 -2.60
C ILE A 204 13.67 -6.23 -2.59
N LEU A 205 13.43 -5.31 -1.66
CA LEU A 205 12.29 -4.39 -1.70
C LEU A 205 12.72 -3.13 -2.43
N ALA A 206 12.32 -3.00 -3.69
CA ALA A 206 12.77 -1.91 -4.55
C ALA A 206 12.08 -0.58 -4.23
N ASP A 207 10.77 -0.62 -4.10
CA ASP A 207 9.94 0.51 -3.68
C ASP A 207 8.65 0.01 -3.05
N THR A 208 7.96 0.91 -2.37
CA THR A 208 6.65 0.65 -1.78
C THR A 208 5.81 1.91 -1.71
N LYS A 209 4.51 1.74 -1.67
CA LYS A 209 3.51 2.78 -1.47
C LYS A 209 2.78 2.52 -0.16
N PHE A 210 2.73 3.52 0.70
CA PHE A 210 1.90 3.53 1.90
C PHE A 210 0.77 4.54 1.75
N GLU A 211 -0.31 4.30 2.47
CA GLU A 211 -1.39 5.24 2.64
C GLU A 211 -1.59 5.55 4.12
N PHE A 212 -1.95 6.79 4.40
CA PHE A 212 -2.21 7.26 5.75
C PHE A 212 -3.57 7.94 5.84
N GLY A 213 -4.14 7.92 7.03
CA GLY A 213 -5.39 8.60 7.33
C GLY A 213 -5.37 9.17 8.75
N THR A 214 -6.31 10.07 9.03
CA THR A 214 -6.46 10.68 10.35
C THR A 214 -7.84 10.39 10.94
N ASP A 215 -7.91 10.30 12.27
CA ASP A 215 -9.17 10.34 12.99
C ASP A 215 -9.69 11.77 13.16
N ALA A 216 -10.82 11.94 13.84
CA ALA A 216 -11.44 13.23 14.11
C ALA A 216 -10.59 14.15 15.00
N ALA A 217 -9.66 13.59 15.78
CA ALA A 217 -8.71 14.33 16.62
C ALA A 217 -7.42 14.71 15.86
N GLY A 218 -7.29 14.30 14.59
CA GLY A 218 -6.09 14.53 13.77
C GLY A 218 -4.95 13.56 14.04
N LYS A 219 -5.18 12.49 14.80
CA LYS A 219 -4.18 11.44 15.02
C LYS A 219 -3.96 10.65 13.73
N LEU A 220 -2.68 10.43 13.39
CA LEU A 220 -2.24 9.76 12.17
C LEU A 220 -2.23 8.23 12.35
N TYR A 221 -2.69 7.52 11.31
CA TYR A 221 -2.72 6.06 11.23
C TYR A 221 -2.24 5.59 9.86
N LEU A 222 -1.50 4.48 9.83
CA LEU A 222 -1.24 3.74 8.62
C LEU A 222 -2.51 2.99 8.20
N ILE A 223 -2.92 3.11 6.94
CA ILE A 223 -4.16 2.53 6.41
C ILE A 223 -3.91 1.71 5.15
N ASP A 224 -4.96 1.10 4.64
CA ASP A 224 -5.04 0.34 3.39
C ASP A 224 -4.28 -1.00 3.48
N GLU A 225 -3.21 -1.16 2.74
CA GLU A 225 -2.33 -2.33 2.75
C GLU A 225 -0.89 -1.92 3.02
N ILE A 226 -0.06 -2.87 3.42
CA ILE A 226 1.33 -2.61 3.73
C ILE A 226 2.22 -3.71 3.16
N LEU A 227 3.23 -3.31 2.37
CA LEU A 227 4.32 -4.17 1.90
C LEU A 227 3.81 -5.46 1.21
N THR A 228 2.72 -5.35 0.47
CA THR A 228 2.20 -6.44 -0.38
C THR A 228 2.78 -6.34 -1.80
N PRO A 229 2.72 -7.41 -2.58
CA PRO A 229 3.09 -7.35 -3.99
C PRO A 229 2.24 -6.38 -4.86
N ASP A 230 1.07 -5.95 -4.38
CA ASP A 230 0.25 -4.94 -5.07
C ASP A 230 0.74 -3.50 -4.78
N SER A 231 1.27 -3.26 -3.57
CA SER A 231 1.78 -1.94 -3.17
C SER A 231 3.29 -1.80 -3.30
N SER A 232 4.03 -2.88 -3.59
CA SER A 232 5.49 -2.91 -3.53
C SER A 232 6.09 -3.72 -4.67
N ARG A 233 7.32 -3.34 -5.10
CA ARG A 233 8.12 -4.14 -6.01
C ARG A 233 9.14 -4.95 -5.25
N TYR A 234 9.12 -6.25 -5.51
CA TYR A 234 10.06 -7.21 -4.95
C TYR A 234 10.86 -7.89 -6.06
N TRP A 235 12.17 -8.00 -5.87
CA TRP A 235 13.05 -8.72 -6.78
C TRP A 235 13.82 -9.80 -6.04
N SER A 236 14.17 -10.88 -6.75
CA SER A 236 15.12 -11.84 -6.21
C SER A 236 16.50 -11.19 -6.09
N LYS A 237 17.14 -11.32 -4.92
CA LYS A 237 18.52 -10.86 -4.72
C LYS A 237 19.51 -11.69 -5.54
N ALA A 238 19.19 -12.97 -5.75
CA ALA A 238 19.98 -13.87 -6.59
C ALA A 238 19.81 -13.45 -8.07
N GLY A 239 20.93 -13.08 -8.70
CA GLY A 239 20.95 -12.63 -10.08
C GLY A 239 20.57 -11.16 -10.31
N TYR A 240 20.33 -10.39 -9.25
CA TYR A 240 20.12 -8.96 -9.41
C TYR A 240 21.38 -8.27 -9.92
N ALA A 241 21.19 -7.46 -10.96
CA ALA A 241 22.18 -6.51 -11.48
C ALA A 241 21.46 -5.25 -11.99
N PRO A 242 22.03 -4.04 -11.81
CA PRO A 242 21.51 -2.84 -12.45
C PRO A 242 21.47 -2.98 -13.97
N GLY A 243 20.44 -2.45 -14.62
CA GLY A 243 20.26 -2.49 -16.07
C GLY A 243 19.68 -3.79 -16.61
N GLY A 244 19.33 -4.76 -15.73
CA GLY A 244 18.79 -6.07 -16.08
C GLY A 244 17.30 -6.20 -15.83
#